data_d96c83cab37317d5c16df4ea9e5595a9
#
_entry.id   d96c83cab37317d5c16df4ea9e5595a9
#
_cell.length_a   1.000
_cell.length_b   1.000
_cell.length_c   1.000
_cell.angle_alpha   90.00
_cell.angle_beta   90.00
_cell.angle_gamma   90.00
#
_symmetry.space_group_name_H-M   'P 1'
#
loop_
_entity.id
_entity.type
_entity.pdbx_description
1 polymer ?
#
loop_
_entity_poly.entity_id
_entity_poly.type
_entity_poly.pdbx_seq_one_letter_code
_entity_poly.pdbx_strand_id
1 'polypeptide(L)'
;MSKWKDCTNLLVIRLDNMGDLIMTNAALQEIKLQMPQCKITLLTSTMALPIVPYLGTVDESIQYDAPWMKLLDRADVSHTESLVAELRRRKFDGCLIFNVYSQNPMPAIMLAYLAGIPKRAAYLRENPYTLLTDWIPDKEPLFYVQHQISRDLALLGHVGISHNLNRLPELILPSKSETLTLPAAFNQRVLLNLDVSEEKRRIPANVGKELIQELLNQGHQVVMAGKEDNDYLRSCRSDIRSEQLINLIGVTDIKQLLLLISDSDAVVSVNTGVAHIACALKKTILVLYAQTNPQHIPWSQNSDFILYPIPATMQSKNTINIFVDKKHSPAKTAALRVSVIMKKLGFLLEQQNRRADGALAVN
;
A
#
# COMPACT_ATOMS: atom_id res chain seq x y z
N MET A 1 8.19 -13.27 -30.00
CA MET A 1 7.97 -13.01 -28.56
C MET A 1 9.13 -12.18 -28.06
N SER A 2 8.88 -11.02 -27.49
CA SER A 2 9.93 -10.16 -26.95
C SER A 2 10.57 -10.86 -25.74
N LYS A 3 11.90 -11.01 -25.75
CA LYS A 3 12.58 -11.72 -24.67
C LYS A 3 12.83 -10.76 -23.51
N TRP A 4 11.85 -10.62 -22.62
CA TRP A 4 11.99 -9.78 -21.43
C TRP A 4 13.06 -10.29 -20.46
N LYS A 5 13.32 -11.61 -20.44
CA LYS A 5 14.37 -12.23 -19.64
C LYS A 5 15.80 -11.77 -20.00
N ASP A 6 15.97 -11.20 -21.18
CA ASP A 6 17.28 -10.68 -21.64
C ASP A 6 17.48 -9.20 -21.24
N CYS A 7 16.50 -8.58 -20.56
CA CYS A 7 16.65 -7.21 -20.09
C CYS A 7 17.64 -7.14 -18.93
N THR A 8 18.57 -6.19 -19.01
CA THR A 8 19.57 -5.90 -17.99
C THR A 8 19.32 -4.56 -17.28
N ASN A 9 18.48 -3.71 -17.88
CA ASN A 9 18.18 -2.37 -17.39
C ASN A 9 16.68 -2.06 -17.57
N LEU A 10 15.88 -2.24 -16.52
CA LEU A 10 14.45 -2.04 -16.54
C LEU A 10 14.04 -0.73 -15.87
N LEU A 11 13.13 -0.01 -16.54
CA LEU A 11 12.31 1.01 -15.91
C LEU A 11 11.05 0.37 -15.39
N VAL A 12 10.74 0.62 -14.13
CA VAL A 12 9.44 0.30 -13.53
C VAL A 12 8.72 1.60 -13.22
N ILE A 13 7.49 1.74 -13.67
CA ILE A 13 6.65 2.92 -13.40
C ILE A 13 5.55 2.51 -12.43
N ARG A 14 5.54 3.15 -11.23
CA ARG A 14 4.47 3.06 -10.23
C ARG A 14 4.31 4.42 -9.54
N LEU A 15 3.35 5.21 -9.99
CA LEU A 15 3.20 6.62 -9.61
C LEU A 15 2.17 6.86 -8.50
N ASP A 16 1.66 5.78 -7.90
CA ASP A 16 0.65 5.82 -6.85
C ASP A 16 1.23 6.14 -5.47
N ASN A 17 0.50 5.76 -4.43
CA ASN A 17 0.91 5.94 -3.05
C ASN A 17 1.83 4.80 -2.57
N MET A 18 2.39 5.00 -1.38
CA MET A 18 3.29 4.04 -0.72
C MET A 18 2.71 2.62 -0.62
N GLY A 19 1.43 2.48 -0.27
CA GLY A 19 0.77 1.17 -0.15
C GLY A 19 0.74 0.40 -1.47
N ASP A 20 0.49 1.11 -2.57
CA ASP A 20 0.48 0.54 -3.92
C ASP A 20 1.87 0.04 -4.31
N LEU A 21 2.90 0.82 -4.01
CA LEU A 21 4.28 0.45 -4.28
C LEU A 21 4.72 -0.77 -3.43
N ILE A 22 4.32 -0.83 -2.16
CA ILE A 22 4.58 -2.01 -1.32
C ILE A 22 3.97 -3.27 -1.94
N MET A 23 2.73 -3.22 -2.43
CA MET A 23 2.09 -4.36 -3.09
C MET A 23 2.82 -4.77 -4.37
N THR A 24 3.27 -3.81 -5.17
CA THR A 24 4.05 -4.06 -6.39
C THR A 24 5.39 -4.72 -6.09
N ASN A 25 5.94 -4.58 -4.87
CA ASN A 25 7.23 -5.18 -4.51
C ASN A 25 7.25 -6.71 -4.67
N ALA A 26 6.12 -7.40 -4.57
CA ALA A 26 6.05 -8.83 -4.89
C ALA A 26 6.51 -9.14 -6.32
N ALA A 27 6.07 -8.32 -7.29
CA ALA A 27 6.49 -8.46 -8.68
C ALA A 27 7.99 -8.09 -8.86
N LEU A 28 8.46 -7.05 -8.17
CA LEU A 28 9.88 -6.66 -8.21
C LEU A 28 10.77 -7.74 -7.61
N GLN A 29 10.36 -8.40 -6.54
CA GLN A 29 11.06 -9.56 -5.94
C GLN A 29 11.16 -10.71 -6.94
N GLU A 30 10.08 -11.03 -7.68
CA GLU A 30 10.13 -12.06 -8.72
C GLU A 30 11.06 -11.67 -9.87
N ILE A 31 11.09 -10.39 -10.30
CA ILE A 31 12.04 -9.93 -11.30
C ILE A 31 13.48 -10.13 -10.81
N LYS A 32 13.80 -9.72 -9.60
CA LYS A 32 15.15 -9.90 -9.03
C LYS A 32 15.53 -11.37 -8.87
N LEU A 33 14.58 -12.23 -8.53
CA LEU A 33 14.81 -13.67 -8.41
C LEU A 33 15.10 -14.32 -9.77
N GLN A 34 14.35 -13.96 -10.81
CA GLN A 34 14.50 -14.52 -12.16
C GLN A 34 15.62 -13.88 -12.98
N MET A 35 15.93 -12.63 -12.67
CA MET A 35 16.87 -11.77 -13.39
C MET A 35 17.76 -11.01 -12.39
N PRO A 36 18.63 -11.71 -11.62
CA PRO A 36 19.35 -11.10 -10.48
C PRO A 36 20.31 -9.97 -10.90
N GLN A 37 20.79 -10.00 -12.14
CA GLN A 37 21.69 -8.96 -12.68
C GLN A 37 20.91 -7.79 -13.32
N CYS A 38 19.59 -7.88 -13.42
CA CYS A 38 18.79 -6.82 -14.01
C CYS A 38 18.70 -5.62 -13.05
N LYS A 39 19.17 -4.47 -13.51
CA LYS A 39 19.03 -3.20 -12.80
C LYS A 39 17.58 -2.71 -12.90
N ILE A 40 16.98 -2.42 -11.77
CA ILE A 40 15.63 -1.85 -11.69
C ILE A 40 15.74 -0.38 -11.28
N THR A 41 15.35 0.50 -12.19
CA THR A 41 15.10 1.92 -11.88
C THR A 41 13.60 2.11 -11.70
N LEU A 42 13.20 2.64 -10.55
CA LEU A 42 11.79 2.90 -10.22
C LEU A 42 11.47 4.38 -10.46
N LEU A 43 10.48 4.66 -11.31
CA LEU A 43 9.85 5.97 -11.43
C LEU A 43 8.61 6.00 -10.52
N THR A 44 8.65 6.84 -9.50
CA THR A 44 7.62 6.85 -8.45
C THR A 44 7.31 8.26 -7.94
N SER A 45 6.18 8.42 -7.22
CA SER A 45 5.74 9.69 -6.66
C SER A 45 6.51 10.08 -5.38
N THR A 46 6.48 11.35 -5.03
CA THR A 46 6.96 11.86 -3.73
C THR A 46 6.31 11.13 -2.54
N MET A 47 5.04 10.72 -2.68
CA MET A 47 4.31 10.03 -1.62
C MET A 47 4.81 8.59 -1.39
N ALA A 48 5.34 7.93 -2.42
CA ALA A 48 5.84 6.57 -2.32
C ALA A 48 7.37 6.51 -2.11
N LEU A 49 8.10 7.56 -2.45
CA LEU A 49 9.56 7.61 -2.38
C LEU A 49 10.15 7.19 -1.02
N PRO A 50 9.58 7.59 0.14
CA PRO A 50 10.16 7.25 1.44
C PRO A 50 10.27 5.75 1.73
N ILE A 51 9.44 4.89 1.13
CA ILE A 51 9.50 3.44 1.36
C ILE A 51 10.52 2.72 0.47
N VAL A 52 11.01 3.36 -0.60
CA VAL A 52 11.90 2.74 -1.59
C VAL A 52 13.16 2.10 -0.98
N PRO A 53 13.87 2.73 -0.01
CA PRO A 53 15.04 2.11 0.62
C PRO A 53 14.77 0.77 1.31
N TYR A 54 13.51 0.51 1.66
CA TYR A 54 13.10 -0.68 2.41
C TYR A 54 12.49 -1.79 1.54
N LEU A 55 12.41 -1.59 0.22
CA LEU A 55 11.92 -2.62 -0.72
C LEU A 55 12.95 -3.72 -0.99
N GLY A 56 14.23 -3.39 -0.97
CA GLY A 56 15.33 -4.34 -1.23
C GLY A 56 15.45 -4.80 -2.69
N THR A 57 14.63 -4.29 -3.59
CA THR A 57 14.54 -4.73 -5.00
C THR A 57 14.89 -3.63 -6.00
N VAL A 58 14.90 -2.39 -5.55
CA VAL A 58 15.12 -1.20 -6.38
C VAL A 58 16.57 -0.77 -6.29
N ASP A 59 17.25 -0.64 -7.43
CA ASP A 59 18.64 -0.20 -7.48
C ASP A 59 18.75 1.33 -7.56
N GLU A 60 17.83 1.97 -8.28
CA GLU A 60 17.75 3.43 -8.39
C GLU A 60 16.29 3.89 -8.42
N SER A 61 16.04 5.11 -7.99
CA SER A 61 14.72 5.72 -8.07
C SER A 61 14.77 7.10 -8.72
N ILE A 62 13.71 7.43 -9.45
CA ILE A 62 13.45 8.75 -10.02
C ILE A 62 12.13 9.22 -9.43
N GLN A 63 12.16 10.37 -8.76
CA GLN A 63 10.97 11.01 -8.25
C GLN A 63 10.25 11.76 -9.36
N TYR A 64 8.95 11.51 -9.50
CA TYR A 64 8.13 12.23 -10.46
C TYR A 64 6.67 12.29 -10.01
N ASP A 65 6.20 13.48 -9.69
CA ASP A 65 4.80 13.74 -9.43
C ASP A 65 4.11 14.09 -10.75
N ALA A 66 3.44 13.09 -11.31
CA ALA A 66 2.90 13.17 -12.65
C ALA A 66 1.65 14.07 -12.72
N PRO A 67 1.52 14.94 -13.77
CA PRO A 67 0.39 15.85 -13.89
C PRO A 67 -0.97 15.18 -14.11
N TRP A 68 -0.98 13.88 -14.43
CA TRP A 68 -2.22 13.07 -14.53
C TRP A 68 -2.55 12.34 -13.23
N MET A 69 -1.77 12.52 -12.18
CA MET A 69 -2.05 12.02 -10.84
C MET A 69 -2.60 13.14 -9.95
N LYS A 70 -3.36 12.78 -8.92
CA LYS A 70 -4.12 13.72 -8.07
C LYS A 70 -3.27 14.67 -7.20
N LEU A 71 -1.94 14.63 -7.31
CA LEU A 71 -1.01 15.22 -6.34
C LEU A 71 -0.57 16.67 -6.66
N LEU A 72 -0.86 17.21 -7.85
CA LEU A 72 -0.35 18.52 -8.26
C LEU A 72 -1.48 19.52 -8.52
N ASP A 73 -1.34 20.71 -7.95
CA ASP A 73 -2.20 21.87 -8.25
C ASP A 73 -1.81 22.55 -9.57
N ARG A 74 -0.55 22.43 -9.99
CA ARG A 74 -0.03 22.96 -11.26
C ARG A 74 0.99 22.01 -11.87
N ALA A 75 0.81 21.68 -13.15
CA ALA A 75 1.75 20.90 -13.93
C ALA A 75 2.65 21.84 -14.76
N ASP A 76 3.96 21.60 -14.72
CA ASP A 76 4.92 22.25 -15.63
C ASP A 76 5.33 21.25 -16.71
N VAL A 77 5.09 21.61 -17.97
CA VAL A 77 5.42 20.79 -19.14
C VAL A 77 6.92 20.53 -19.22
N SER A 78 7.75 21.51 -18.88
CA SER A 78 9.21 21.42 -18.92
C SER A 78 9.76 20.29 -18.03
N HIS A 79 9.08 19.99 -16.93
CA HIS A 79 9.42 18.88 -16.03
C HIS A 79 9.24 17.53 -16.70
N THR A 80 8.13 17.38 -17.45
CA THR A 80 7.87 16.15 -18.22
C THR A 80 8.85 15.99 -19.38
N GLU A 81 9.16 17.07 -20.09
CA GLU A 81 10.16 17.06 -21.19
C GLU A 81 11.55 16.69 -20.68
N SER A 82 11.97 17.26 -19.56
CA SER A 82 13.22 16.95 -18.89
C SER A 82 13.31 15.50 -18.47
N LEU A 83 12.21 14.96 -17.90
CA LEU A 83 12.11 13.54 -17.54
C LEU A 83 12.24 12.63 -18.78
N VAL A 84 11.55 12.93 -19.89
CA VAL A 84 11.67 12.15 -21.13
C VAL A 84 13.11 12.13 -21.63
N ALA A 85 13.81 13.29 -21.61
CA ALA A 85 15.21 13.39 -22.00
C ALA A 85 16.12 12.54 -21.09
N GLU A 86 15.88 12.57 -19.78
CA GLU A 86 16.61 11.74 -18.81
C GLU A 86 16.39 10.25 -19.05
N LEU A 87 15.13 9.81 -19.18
CA LEU A 87 14.80 8.40 -19.43
C LEU A 87 15.43 7.90 -20.73
N ARG A 88 15.43 8.72 -21.79
CA ARG A 88 16.09 8.40 -23.07
C ARG A 88 17.59 8.21 -22.90
N ARG A 89 18.24 9.08 -22.15
CA ARG A 89 19.70 9.01 -21.89
C ARG A 89 20.09 7.74 -21.12
N ARG A 90 19.20 7.23 -20.25
CA ARG A 90 19.45 6.04 -19.43
C ARG A 90 19.38 4.72 -20.21
N LYS A 91 18.86 4.71 -21.44
CA LYS A 91 18.83 3.56 -22.38
C LYS A 91 18.25 2.29 -21.73
N PHE A 92 17.04 2.36 -21.21
CA PHE A 92 16.34 1.20 -20.67
C PHE A 92 16.03 0.17 -21.76
N ASP A 93 16.20 -1.13 -21.44
CA ASP A 93 15.85 -2.26 -22.32
C ASP A 93 14.34 -2.50 -22.36
N GLY A 94 13.65 -2.19 -21.26
CA GLY A 94 12.22 -2.37 -21.13
C GLY A 94 11.61 -1.48 -20.05
N CYS A 95 10.29 -1.30 -20.13
CA CYS A 95 9.48 -0.57 -19.17
C CYS A 95 8.24 -1.38 -18.78
N LEU A 96 8.12 -1.71 -17.50
CA LEU A 96 6.93 -2.30 -16.91
C LEU A 96 6.11 -1.20 -16.21
N ILE A 97 4.84 -1.05 -16.58
CA ILE A 97 3.97 -0.02 -16.04
C ILE A 97 2.88 -0.70 -15.20
N PHE A 98 2.93 -0.45 -13.90
CA PHE A 98 1.95 -0.95 -12.94
C PHE A 98 0.94 0.13 -12.60
N ASN A 99 -0.33 -0.23 -12.57
CA ASN A 99 -1.44 0.67 -12.25
C ASN A 99 -2.61 -0.09 -11.64
N VAL A 100 -3.48 0.62 -10.94
CA VAL A 100 -4.78 0.10 -10.50
C VAL A 100 -5.80 0.17 -11.64
N TYR A 101 -6.83 -0.69 -11.62
CA TYR A 101 -7.84 -0.74 -12.68
C TYR A 101 -8.58 0.60 -12.89
N SER A 102 -8.64 1.45 -11.87
CA SER A 102 -9.35 2.74 -11.93
C SER A 102 -8.55 3.87 -12.57
N GLN A 103 -7.29 3.63 -12.90
CA GLN A 103 -6.40 4.60 -13.53
C GLN A 103 -6.20 4.28 -15.01
N ASN A 104 -5.98 5.33 -15.80
CA ASN A 104 -5.58 5.17 -17.20
C ASN A 104 -4.05 5.22 -17.31
N PRO A 105 -3.38 4.12 -17.69
CA PRO A 105 -1.92 4.09 -17.82
C PRO A 105 -1.40 4.78 -19.09
N MET A 106 -2.26 5.21 -20.01
CA MET A 106 -1.86 5.79 -21.29
C MET A 106 -0.83 6.91 -21.20
N PRO A 107 -0.91 7.87 -20.24
CA PRO A 107 0.11 8.89 -20.11
C PRO A 107 1.50 8.34 -19.75
N ALA A 108 1.56 7.33 -18.87
CA ALA A 108 2.81 6.65 -18.52
C ALA A 108 3.36 5.82 -19.70
N ILE A 109 2.47 5.19 -20.49
CA ILE A 109 2.82 4.50 -21.74
C ILE A 109 3.42 5.48 -22.75
N MET A 110 2.80 6.65 -22.92
CA MET A 110 3.29 7.69 -23.82
C MET A 110 4.67 8.20 -23.35
N LEU A 111 4.88 8.37 -22.05
CA LEU A 111 6.18 8.75 -21.49
C LEU A 111 7.28 7.74 -21.87
N ALA A 112 7.02 6.44 -21.68
CA ALA A 112 7.96 5.39 -22.04
C ALA A 112 8.22 5.30 -23.57
N TYR A 113 7.19 5.54 -24.39
CA TYR A 113 7.30 5.60 -25.83
C TYR A 113 8.16 6.79 -26.29
N LEU A 114 7.92 8.00 -25.77
CA LEU A 114 8.71 9.19 -26.07
C LEU A 114 10.14 9.08 -25.61
N ALA A 115 10.40 8.34 -24.53
CA ALA A 115 11.75 8.01 -24.07
C ALA A 115 12.47 7.01 -24.99
N GLY A 116 11.78 6.42 -25.98
CA GLY A 116 12.35 5.47 -26.93
C GLY A 116 12.66 4.10 -26.33
N ILE A 117 11.99 3.71 -25.24
CA ILE A 117 12.21 2.42 -24.59
C ILE A 117 11.66 1.30 -25.50
N PRO A 118 12.46 0.29 -25.89
CA PRO A 118 12.09 -0.64 -26.95
C PRO A 118 11.01 -1.64 -26.54
N LYS A 119 10.94 -2.09 -25.27
CA LYS A 119 9.94 -3.01 -24.75
C LYS A 119 9.07 -2.28 -23.74
N ARG A 120 7.76 -2.31 -23.92
CA ARG A 120 6.82 -1.59 -23.05
C ARG A 120 5.60 -2.46 -22.80
N ALA A 121 5.32 -2.78 -21.53
CA ALA A 121 4.19 -3.62 -21.14
C ALA A 121 3.31 -2.93 -20.08
N ALA A 122 2.01 -3.04 -20.26
CA ALA A 122 1.00 -2.56 -19.33
C ALA A 122 -0.36 -3.24 -19.56
N TYR A 123 -1.21 -3.21 -18.53
CA TYR A 123 -2.64 -3.41 -18.70
C TYR A 123 -3.28 -2.15 -19.27
N LEU A 124 -4.08 -2.29 -20.33
CA LEU A 124 -4.83 -1.18 -20.90
C LEU A 124 -6.13 -1.71 -21.53
N ARG A 125 -7.25 -0.97 -21.38
CA ARG A 125 -8.57 -1.37 -21.94
C ARG A 125 -8.66 -1.13 -23.43
N GLU A 126 -8.23 0.04 -23.87
CA GLU A 126 -8.26 0.45 -25.27
C GLU A 126 -7.00 -0.05 -26.00
N ASN A 127 -7.12 -0.24 -27.31
CA ASN A 127 -5.99 -0.65 -28.13
C ASN A 127 -4.89 0.46 -28.15
N PRO A 128 -3.68 0.17 -27.67
CA PRO A 128 -2.57 1.14 -27.63
C PRO A 128 -1.82 1.26 -28.96
N TYR A 129 -2.21 0.47 -29.96
CA TYR A 129 -1.46 0.34 -31.23
C TYR A 129 0.04 0.09 -30.98
N THR A 130 0.91 0.90 -31.52
CA THR A 130 2.39 0.77 -31.40
C THR A 130 2.97 1.35 -30.11
N LEU A 131 2.15 1.97 -29.25
CA LEU A 131 2.62 2.55 -27.98
C LEU A 131 3.07 1.49 -26.98
N LEU A 132 2.43 0.30 -26.99
CA LEU A 132 2.90 -0.87 -26.26
C LEU A 132 3.46 -1.92 -27.22
N THR A 133 4.50 -2.63 -26.79
CA THR A 133 5.01 -3.82 -27.48
C THR A 133 4.32 -5.09 -26.97
N ASP A 134 3.93 -5.06 -25.70
CA ASP A 134 3.26 -6.16 -25.01
C ASP A 134 2.00 -5.59 -24.31
N TRP A 135 0.92 -5.53 -25.08
CA TRP A 135 -0.38 -5.07 -24.58
C TRP A 135 -1.12 -6.21 -23.89
N ILE A 136 -1.52 -5.95 -22.65
CA ILE A 136 -2.39 -6.85 -21.90
C ILE A 136 -3.78 -6.21 -21.81
N PRO A 137 -4.81 -6.78 -22.50
CA PRO A 137 -6.17 -6.27 -22.40
C PRO A 137 -6.68 -6.28 -20.95
N ASP A 138 -7.00 -5.10 -20.42
CA ASP A 138 -7.46 -4.97 -19.04
C ASP A 138 -8.93 -5.35 -18.92
N LYS A 139 -9.22 -6.51 -18.34
CA LYS A 139 -10.57 -7.02 -18.10
C LYS A 139 -11.16 -6.54 -16.77
N GLU A 140 -10.33 -5.95 -15.90
CA GLU A 140 -10.80 -5.39 -14.63
C GLU A 140 -11.36 -3.98 -14.80
N PRO A 141 -12.36 -3.62 -14.05
CA PRO A 141 -13.20 -4.43 -13.15
C PRO A 141 -14.42 -5.02 -13.86
N LEU A 142 -14.52 -4.95 -15.19
CA LEU A 142 -15.74 -5.29 -15.95
C LEU A 142 -16.12 -6.76 -15.82
N PHE A 143 -15.14 -7.66 -15.79
CA PHE A 143 -15.34 -9.10 -15.73
C PHE A 143 -15.08 -9.66 -14.33
N TYR A 144 -14.02 -9.22 -13.67
CA TYR A 144 -13.62 -9.63 -12.32
C TYR A 144 -12.83 -8.50 -11.66
N VAL A 145 -12.55 -8.68 -10.36
CA VAL A 145 -11.59 -7.87 -9.59
C VAL A 145 -10.66 -8.84 -8.86
N GLN A 146 -9.37 -8.67 -9.03
CA GLN A 146 -8.34 -9.44 -8.33
C GLN A 146 -7.56 -8.54 -7.39
N HIS A 147 -6.88 -9.14 -6.41
CA HIS A 147 -6.01 -8.41 -5.51
C HIS A 147 -4.87 -7.74 -6.30
N GLN A 148 -4.42 -6.53 -5.89
CA GLN A 148 -3.39 -5.79 -6.62
C GLN A 148 -2.08 -6.57 -6.76
N ILE A 149 -1.67 -7.31 -5.73
CA ILE A 149 -0.47 -8.18 -5.78
C ILE A 149 -0.60 -9.22 -6.90
N SER A 150 -1.74 -9.89 -7.00
CA SER A 150 -1.99 -10.90 -8.04
C SER A 150 -2.01 -10.28 -9.43
N ARG A 151 -2.58 -9.06 -9.56
CA ARG A 151 -2.58 -8.30 -10.81
C ARG A 151 -1.16 -7.96 -11.26
N ASP A 152 -0.32 -7.47 -10.35
CA ASP A 152 1.05 -7.09 -10.65
C ASP A 152 1.93 -8.31 -10.99
N LEU A 153 1.75 -9.41 -10.28
CA LEU A 153 2.42 -10.69 -10.60
C LEU A 153 1.98 -11.25 -11.96
N ALA A 154 0.68 -11.21 -12.26
CA ALA A 154 0.16 -11.70 -13.53
C ALA A 154 0.71 -10.92 -14.73
N LEU A 155 1.03 -9.62 -14.59
CA LEU A 155 1.69 -8.84 -15.63
C LEU A 155 3.03 -9.49 -16.04
N LEU A 156 3.81 -10.00 -15.08
CA LEU A 156 5.08 -10.69 -15.35
C LEU A 156 4.87 -11.94 -16.21
N GLY A 157 3.83 -12.72 -15.94
CA GLY A 157 3.46 -13.89 -16.73
C GLY A 157 3.16 -13.56 -18.18
N HIS A 158 2.46 -12.45 -18.42
CA HIS A 158 2.15 -12.00 -19.79
C HIS A 158 3.40 -11.62 -20.60
N VAL A 159 4.45 -11.13 -19.96
CA VAL A 159 5.73 -10.82 -20.62
C VAL A 159 6.72 -12.00 -20.58
N GLY A 160 6.30 -13.17 -20.11
CA GLY A 160 7.11 -14.39 -20.09
C GLY A 160 8.16 -14.44 -18.98
N ILE A 161 8.05 -13.61 -17.95
CA ILE A 161 8.86 -13.70 -16.72
C ILE A 161 8.17 -14.70 -15.79
N SER A 162 8.88 -15.76 -15.42
CA SER A 162 8.38 -16.74 -14.44
C SER A 162 8.16 -16.07 -13.08
N HIS A 163 7.11 -16.46 -12.38
CA HIS A 163 6.76 -15.86 -11.10
C HIS A 163 5.96 -16.83 -10.23
N ASN A 164 6.01 -16.62 -8.93
CA ASN A 164 5.19 -17.33 -7.96
C ASN A 164 3.96 -16.46 -7.65
N LEU A 165 2.76 -16.93 -8.02
CA LEU A 165 1.50 -16.23 -7.75
C LEU A 165 1.20 -16.05 -6.25
N ASN A 166 1.85 -16.83 -5.38
CA ASN A 166 1.72 -16.71 -3.93
C ASN A 166 2.83 -15.85 -3.30
N ARG A 167 3.64 -15.19 -4.10
CA ARG A 167 4.65 -14.25 -3.58
C ARG A 167 3.95 -13.11 -2.86
N LEU A 168 4.34 -12.89 -1.61
CA LEU A 168 3.89 -11.74 -0.83
C LEU A 168 5.02 -10.71 -0.74
N PRO A 169 4.70 -9.41 -0.75
CA PRO A 169 5.70 -8.37 -0.58
C PRO A 169 6.37 -8.44 0.78
N GLU A 170 7.67 -8.19 0.82
CA GLU A 170 8.45 -8.08 2.05
C GLU A 170 9.14 -6.73 2.10
N LEU A 171 9.43 -6.25 3.31
CA LEU A 171 10.19 -5.03 3.57
C LEU A 171 11.42 -5.36 4.42
N ILE A 172 12.50 -4.63 4.17
CA ILE A 172 13.71 -4.68 4.99
C ILE A 172 13.53 -3.71 6.15
N LEU A 173 13.73 -4.20 7.38
CA LEU A 173 13.70 -3.34 8.55
C LEU A 173 14.98 -2.50 8.64
N PRO A 174 14.87 -1.24 9.07
CA PRO A 174 16.02 -0.43 9.40
C PRO A 174 16.77 -0.95 10.64
N SER A 175 17.97 -0.44 10.88
CA SER A 175 18.72 -0.79 12.08
C SER A 175 17.96 -0.42 13.36
N LYS A 176 17.98 -1.31 14.36
CA LYS A 176 17.34 -1.08 15.66
C LYS A 176 17.95 0.06 16.48
N SER A 177 19.13 0.57 16.11
CA SER A 177 19.74 1.71 16.79
C SER A 177 18.90 3.00 16.77
N GLU A 178 17.86 3.03 15.95
CA GLU A 178 16.95 4.17 15.78
C GLU A 178 15.55 3.91 16.35
N THR A 179 15.38 2.84 17.11
CA THR A 179 14.12 2.54 17.79
C THR A 179 13.81 3.61 18.84
N LEU A 180 12.58 4.12 18.81
CA LEU A 180 12.10 5.03 19.84
C LEU A 180 11.96 4.28 21.17
N THR A 181 12.53 4.83 22.25
CA THR A 181 12.33 4.29 23.57
C THR A 181 10.94 4.65 24.07
N LEU A 182 10.09 3.65 24.19
CA LEU A 182 8.73 3.80 24.73
C LEU A 182 8.65 3.19 26.13
N PRO A 183 7.76 3.70 27.00
CA PRO A 183 7.44 3.06 28.27
C PRO A 183 7.03 1.58 28.08
N ALA A 184 7.24 0.76 29.09
CA ALA A 184 6.77 -0.62 29.06
C ALA A 184 5.23 -0.67 28.96
N ALA A 185 4.72 -1.59 28.15
CA ALA A 185 3.28 -1.87 28.09
C ALA A 185 2.89 -2.77 29.28
N PHE A 186 1.72 -2.52 29.88
CA PHE A 186 1.19 -3.40 30.96
C PHE A 186 0.67 -4.73 30.39
N ASN A 187 0.09 -4.71 29.19
CA ASN A 187 -0.36 -5.87 28.46
C ASN A 187 0.34 -5.86 27.10
N GLN A 188 -0.39 -5.62 26.02
CA GLN A 188 0.14 -5.58 24.66
C GLN A 188 0.23 -4.14 24.16
N ARG A 189 1.19 -3.89 23.26
CA ARG A 189 1.32 -2.62 22.55
C ARG A 189 0.52 -2.67 21.26
N VAL A 190 -0.49 -1.82 21.12
CA VAL A 190 -1.30 -1.67 19.93
C VAL A 190 -0.94 -0.34 19.25
N LEU A 191 -0.39 -0.42 18.03
CA LEU A 191 -0.21 0.77 17.20
C LEU A 191 -1.54 1.10 16.54
N LEU A 192 -2.02 2.32 16.76
CA LEU A 192 -3.28 2.82 16.21
C LEU A 192 -3.01 3.92 15.18
N ASN A 193 -3.39 3.67 13.92
CA ASN A 193 -3.34 4.66 12.86
C ASN A 193 -4.74 4.96 12.33
N LEU A 194 -5.27 6.12 12.69
CA LEU A 194 -6.56 6.65 12.21
C LEU A 194 -6.38 7.79 11.21
N ASP A 195 -5.14 8.17 10.91
CA ASP A 195 -4.83 9.23 9.96
C ASP A 195 -5.10 8.80 8.51
N VAL A 196 -5.74 9.67 7.74
CA VAL A 196 -6.10 9.43 6.34
C VAL A 196 -5.87 10.67 5.48
N SER A 197 -5.41 10.45 4.26
CA SER A 197 -5.31 11.49 3.24
C SER A 197 -6.67 11.86 2.61
N GLU A 198 -7.66 10.96 2.68
CA GLU A 198 -9.00 11.16 2.11
C GLU A 198 -10.08 11.06 3.19
N GLU A 199 -10.82 12.13 3.40
CA GLU A 199 -11.85 12.23 4.44
C GLU A 199 -12.87 11.08 4.41
N LYS A 200 -13.23 10.58 3.23
CA LYS A 200 -14.14 9.43 3.08
C LYS A 200 -13.67 8.14 3.76
N ARG A 201 -12.39 8.04 4.11
CA ARG A 201 -11.80 6.90 4.83
C ARG A 201 -11.72 7.12 6.34
N ARG A 202 -12.20 8.26 6.86
CA ARG A 202 -12.27 8.51 8.30
C ARG A 202 -13.37 7.68 8.93
N ILE A 203 -13.07 7.08 10.06
CA ILE A 203 -14.10 6.55 10.96
C ILE A 203 -14.72 7.72 11.75
N PRO A 204 -15.95 7.61 12.28
CA PRO A 204 -16.48 8.63 13.17
C PRO A 204 -15.57 8.88 14.38
N ALA A 205 -15.32 10.15 14.74
CA ALA A 205 -14.39 10.49 15.81
C ALA A 205 -14.79 9.91 17.18
N ASN A 206 -16.10 9.81 17.46
CA ASN A 206 -16.60 9.14 18.66
C ASN A 206 -16.27 7.65 18.69
N VAL A 207 -16.29 6.95 17.54
CA VAL A 207 -15.86 5.55 17.43
C VAL A 207 -14.35 5.44 17.67
N GLY A 208 -13.56 6.37 17.14
CA GLY A 208 -12.12 6.45 17.40
C GLY A 208 -11.81 6.64 18.88
N LYS A 209 -12.55 7.56 19.53
CA LYS A 209 -12.41 7.83 20.98
C LYS A 209 -12.79 6.61 21.82
N GLU A 210 -13.93 5.99 21.56
CA GLU A 210 -14.39 4.78 22.24
C GLU A 210 -13.40 3.62 22.05
N LEU A 211 -12.82 3.45 20.86
CA LEU A 211 -11.81 2.43 20.58
C LEU A 211 -10.56 2.64 21.44
N ILE A 212 -10.04 3.87 21.51
CA ILE A 212 -8.88 4.18 22.37
C ILE A 212 -9.18 3.85 23.82
N GLN A 213 -10.34 4.29 24.34
CA GLN A 213 -10.76 4.01 25.72
C GLN A 213 -10.87 2.52 26.00
N GLU A 214 -11.47 1.75 25.10
CA GLU A 214 -11.63 0.32 25.29
C GLU A 214 -10.30 -0.44 25.25
N LEU A 215 -9.37 -0.07 24.37
CA LEU A 215 -8.01 -0.62 24.35
C LEU A 215 -7.28 -0.35 25.67
N LEU A 216 -7.36 0.87 26.20
CA LEU A 216 -6.76 1.26 27.48
C LEU A 216 -7.42 0.53 28.65
N ASN A 217 -8.75 0.36 28.66
CA ASN A 217 -9.50 -0.38 29.70
C ASN A 217 -9.08 -1.85 29.79
N GLN A 218 -8.68 -2.45 28.64
CA GLN A 218 -8.13 -3.82 28.59
C GLN A 218 -6.63 -3.88 28.95
N GLY A 219 -6.04 -2.76 29.37
CA GLY A 219 -4.65 -2.66 29.82
C GLY A 219 -3.63 -2.60 28.66
N HIS A 220 -4.07 -2.41 27.41
CA HIS A 220 -3.15 -2.25 26.29
C HIS A 220 -2.48 -0.87 26.34
N GLN A 221 -1.22 -0.81 25.91
CA GLN A 221 -0.58 0.44 25.55
C GLN A 221 -1.01 0.82 24.12
N VAL A 222 -1.55 2.02 23.96
CA VAL A 222 -1.99 2.56 22.66
C VAL A 222 -0.96 3.57 22.17
N VAL A 223 -0.29 3.27 21.06
CA VAL A 223 0.63 4.17 20.38
C VAL A 223 -0.05 4.74 19.14
N MET A 224 -0.39 6.01 19.15
CA MET A 224 -0.99 6.68 18.00
C MET A 224 0.10 7.16 17.06
N ALA A 225 0.00 6.77 15.77
CA ALA A 225 0.88 7.23 14.70
C ALA A 225 0.06 7.87 13.57
N GLY A 226 0.66 8.82 12.87
CA GLY A 226 0.04 9.56 11.77
C GLY A 226 1.00 10.61 11.23
N LYS A 227 0.71 11.16 10.03
CA LYS A 227 1.55 12.13 9.37
C LYS A 227 1.45 13.52 10.01
N GLU A 228 0.23 13.93 10.36
CA GLU A 228 -0.06 15.27 10.86
C GLU A 228 -1.16 15.26 11.92
N ASP A 229 -0.94 15.98 13.02
CA ASP A 229 -1.91 16.11 14.11
C ASP A 229 -2.97 17.15 13.75
N ASN A 230 -4.12 16.67 13.34
CA ASN A 230 -5.27 17.48 12.91
C ASN A 230 -6.44 17.41 13.92
N ASP A 231 -7.47 18.29 13.70
CA ASP A 231 -8.63 18.38 14.59
C ASP A 231 -9.39 17.06 14.73
N TYR A 232 -9.47 16.26 13.66
CA TYR A 232 -10.11 14.95 13.72
C TYR A 232 -9.37 14.01 14.68
N LEU A 233 -8.05 13.90 14.57
CA LEU A 233 -7.25 13.05 15.45
C LEU A 233 -7.24 13.58 16.89
N ARG A 234 -7.25 14.89 17.08
CA ARG A 234 -7.44 15.52 18.40
C ARG A 234 -8.80 15.14 19.00
N SER A 235 -9.87 15.16 18.20
CA SER A 235 -11.20 14.74 18.64
C SER A 235 -11.26 13.28 19.04
N CYS A 236 -10.56 12.39 18.33
CA CYS A 236 -10.50 10.96 18.69
C CYS A 236 -9.86 10.69 20.06
N ARG A 237 -8.96 11.56 20.54
CA ARG A 237 -8.27 11.38 21.84
C ARG A 237 -8.66 12.42 22.90
N SER A 238 -9.66 13.27 22.62
CA SER A 238 -10.11 14.31 23.56
C SER A 238 -10.50 13.70 24.91
N ASP A 239 -10.10 14.37 26.01
CA ASP A 239 -10.44 14.02 27.39
C ASP A 239 -9.91 12.64 27.85
N ILE A 240 -9.12 11.94 27.06
CA ILE A 240 -8.46 10.69 27.47
C ILE A 240 -7.11 11.06 28.12
N ARG A 241 -6.99 10.70 29.40
CA ARG A 241 -5.75 10.87 30.19
C ARG A 241 -5.27 9.50 30.63
N SER A 242 -4.16 9.03 30.09
CA SER A 242 -3.53 7.76 30.48
C SER A 242 -2.04 7.79 30.11
N GLU A 243 -1.20 7.30 30.97
CA GLU A 243 0.23 7.09 30.69
C GLU A 243 0.47 6.00 29.62
N GLN A 244 -0.52 5.14 29.40
CA GLN A 244 -0.49 4.11 28.36
C GLN A 244 -1.00 4.61 26.98
N LEU A 245 -1.42 5.87 26.88
CA LEU A 245 -1.73 6.52 25.59
C LEU A 245 -0.55 7.37 25.14
N ILE A 246 0.17 6.90 24.14
CA ILE A 246 1.36 7.56 23.61
C ILE A 246 1.02 8.18 22.27
N ASN A 247 1.16 9.50 22.15
CA ASN A 247 0.90 10.22 20.92
C ASN A 247 2.20 10.51 20.16
N LEU A 248 2.41 9.83 19.03
CA LEU A 248 3.53 10.03 18.12
C LEU A 248 3.09 10.57 16.75
N ILE A 249 1.89 11.14 16.66
CA ILE A 249 1.39 11.74 15.42
C ILE A 249 2.25 12.95 15.06
N GLY A 250 2.74 12.99 13.82
CA GLY A 250 3.58 14.09 13.31
C GLY A 250 5.03 14.07 13.81
N VAL A 251 5.43 13.06 14.60
CA VAL A 251 6.76 12.99 15.23
C VAL A 251 7.65 11.93 14.59
N THR A 252 7.06 10.93 13.95
CA THR A 252 7.77 9.78 13.37
C THR A 252 8.01 9.95 11.88
N ASP A 253 9.22 9.68 11.43
CA ASP A 253 9.53 9.43 10.03
C ASP A 253 9.17 7.99 9.61
N ILE A 254 9.37 7.65 8.34
CA ILE A 254 9.06 6.31 7.83
C ILE A 254 9.90 5.22 8.49
N LYS A 255 11.14 5.50 8.84
CA LYS A 255 12.08 4.59 9.47
C LYS A 255 11.62 4.23 10.89
N GLN A 256 11.28 5.25 11.66
CA GLN A 256 10.72 5.09 13.00
C GLN A 256 9.36 4.39 12.96
N LEU A 257 8.52 4.68 11.96
CA LEU A 257 7.24 4.01 11.78
C LEU A 257 7.39 2.51 11.50
N LEU A 258 8.35 2.10 10.65
CA LEU A 258 8.67 0.70 10.41
C LEU A 258 9.07 -0.03 11.70
N LEU A 259 9.93 0.59 12.50
CA LEU A 259 10.37 0.04 13.80
C LEU A 259 9.21 -0.03 14.79
N LEU A 260 8.40 1.02 14.90
CA LEU A 260 7.21 1.03 15.77
C LEU A 260 6.21 -0.08 15.40
N ILE A 261 5.95 -0.28 14.11
CA ILE A 261 5.11 -1.37 13.64
C ILE A 261 5.75 -2.71 14.01
N SER A 262 7.06 -2.86 13.78
CA SER A 262 7.79 -4.08 14.13
C SER A 262 7.76 -4.41 15.63
N ASP A 263 7.84 -3.40 16.48
CA ASP A 263 7.87 -3.56 17.95
C ASP A 263 6.47 -3.61 18.58
N SER A 264 5.40 -3.40 17.82
CA SER A 264 4.03 -3.52 18.30
C SER A 264 3.53 -4.97 18.24
N ASP A 265 2.68 -5.36 19.19
CA ASP A 265 2.04 -6.68 19.19
C ASP A 265 0.93 -6.77 18.13
N ALA A 266 0.18 -5.68 17.96
CA ALA A 266 -0.81 -5.54 16.91
C ALA A 266 -0.86 -4.13 16.34
N VAL A 267 -1.43 -4.02 15.15
CA VAL A 267 -1.74 -2.77 14.47
C VAL A 267 -3.24 -2.70 14.24
N VAL A 268 -3.85 -1.57 14.57
CA VAL A 268 -5.21 -1.23 14.12
C VAL A 268 -5.08 0.00 13.23
N SER A 269 -5.47 -0.11 11.99
CA SER A 269 -5.32 0.98 11.02
C SER A 269 -6.55 1.11 10.14
N VAL A 270 -6.82 2.31 9.67
CA VAL A 270 -7.69 2.49 8.50
C VAL A 270 -6.94 2.06 7.22
N ASN A 271 -7.62 1.98 6.08
CA ASN A 271 -7.00 1.53 4.82
C ASN A 271 -6.02 2.57 4.24
N THR A 272 -4.80 2.55 4.74
CA THR A 272 -3.66 3.43 4.40
C THR A 272 -2.38 2.63 4.14
N GLY A 273 -1.29 3.33 3.81
CA GLY A 273 0.03 2.72 3.65
C GLY A 273 0.52 1.93 4.87
N VAL A 274 0.12 2.34 6.08
CA VAL A 274 0.45 1.65 7.35
C VAL A 274 -0.08 0.20 7.34
N ALA A 275 -1.27 -0.04 6.79
CA ALA A 275 -1.82 -1.39 6.67
C ALA A 275 -0.93 -2.29 5.81
N HIS A 276 -0.43 -1.78 4.69
CA HIS A 276 0.45 -2.55 3.80
C HIS A 276 1.85 -2.76 4.39
N ILE A 277 2.37 -1.78 5.14
CA ILE A 277 3.62 -1.96 5.91
C ILE A 277 3.45 -3.09 6.92
N ALA A 278 2.39 -3.07 7.73
CA ALA A 278 2.14 -4.10 8.74
C ALA A 278 1.99 -5.51 8.11
N CYS A 279 1.28 -5.60 6.96
CA CYS A 279 1.19 -6.85 6.20
C CYS A 279 2.57 -7.33 5.72
N ALA A 280 3.40 -6.44 5.15
CA ALA A 280 4.72 -6.78 4.63
C ALA A 280 5.71 -7.17 5.74
N LEU A 281 5.54 -6.63 6.94
CA LEU A 281 6.28 -7.00 8.14
C LEU A 281 5.66 -8.21 8.88
N LYS A 282 4.61 -8.84 8.32
CA LYS A 282 3.93 -10.03 8.86
C LYS A 282 3.34 -9.81 10.26
N LYS A 283 3.03 -8.54 10.62
CA LYS A 283 2.44 -8.17 11.91
C LYS A 283 0.97 -8.51 11.97
N THR A 284 0.47 -8.75 13.16
CA THR A 284 -0.98 -8.85 13.42
C THR A 284 -1.61 -7.51 13.14
N ILE A 285 -2.59 -7.48 12.22
CA ILE A 285 -3.25 -6.24 11.83
C ILE A 285 -4.75 -6.42 11.63
N LEU A 286 -5.51 -5.50 12.18
CA LEU A 286 -6.93 -5.30 11.89
C LEU A 286 -7.12 -3.99 11.11
N VAL A 287 -7.65 -4.07 9.91
CA VAL A 287 -7.91 -2.90 9.08
C VAL A 287 -9.37 -2.49 9.16
N LEU A 288 -9.62 -1.25 9.58
CA LEU A 288 -10.91 -0.60 9.46
C LEU A 288 -11.01 -0.09 8.02
N TYR A 289 -11.66 -0.88 7.16
CA TYR A 289 -11.62 -0.69 5.73
C TYR A 289 -12.85 0.05 5.21
N ALA A 290 -12.68 1.33 4.86
CA ALA A 290 -13.72 2.06 4.14
C ALA A 290 -14.01 1.35 2.81
N GLN A 291 -15.28 1.19 2.48
CA GLN A 291 -15.72 0.54 1.25
C GLN A 291 -15.26 1.34 0.02
N THR A 292 -14.03 1.10 -0.41
CA THR A 292 -13.36 1.78 -1.52
C THR A 292 -12.91 0.78 -2.58
N ASN A 293 -11.60 0.59 -2.77
CA ASN A 293 -11.06 -0.32 -3.78
C ASN A 293 -10.84 -1.73 -3.20
N PRO A 294 -11.58 -2.76 -3.65
CA PRO A 294 -11.41 -4.13 -3.14
C PRO A 294 -10.07 -4.79 -3.48
N GLN A 295 -9.27 -4.22 -4.39
CA GLN A 295 -7.93 -4.73 -4.73
C GLN A 295 -6.91 -4.56 -3.60
N HIS A 296 -7.17 -3.69 -2.61
CA HIS A 296 -6.20 -3.28 -1.59
C HIS A 296 -6.56 -3.78 -0.19
N ILE A 297 -7.39 -4.81 -0.07
CA ILE A 297 -7.65 -5.44 1.23
C ILE A 297 -6.34 -6.00 1.84
N PRO A 298 -6.24 -6.13 3.17
CA PRO A 298 -5.06 -6.72 3.78
C PRO A 298 -4.85 -8.17 3.32
N TRP A 299 -3.60 -8.60 3.17
CA TRP A 299 -3.21 -9.81 2.46
C TRP A 299 -2.28 -10.74 3.25
N SER A 300 -1.85 -10.35 4.44
CA SER A 300 -1.02 -11.24 5.28
C SER A 300 -1.87 -12.27 6.02
N GLN A 301 -1.24 -13.39 6.41
CA GLN A 301 -1.93 -14.44 7.18
C GLN A 301 -2.39 -13.99 8.58
N ASN A 302 -1.80 -12.90 9.09
CA ASN A 302 -2.12 -12.32 10.41
C ASN A 302 -2.97 -11.07 10.27
N SER A 303 -3.75 -10.95 9.19
CA SER A 303 -4.57 -9.78 8.93
C SER A 303 -6.04 -10.13 8.82
N ASP A 304 -6.88 -9.19 9.24
CA ASP A 304 -8.33 -9.20 9.00
C ASP A 304 -8.81 -7.76 8.78
N PHE A 305 -10.04 -7.59 8.32
CA PHE A 305 -10.59 -6.27 8.10
C PHE A 305 -12.08 -6.21 8.47
N ILE A 306 -12.54 -4.99 8.72
CA ILE A 306 -13.96 -4.67 8.93
C ILE A 306 -14.36 -3.63 7.90
N LEU A 307 -15.27 -3.99 7.00
CA LEU A 307 -15.81 -3.05 6.01
C LEU A 307 -16.81 -2.12 6.69
N TYR A 308 -16.73 -0.82 6.37
CA TYR A 308 -17.74 0.16 6.74
C TYR A 308 -18.10 1.06 5.54
N PRO A 309 -19.34 1.60 5.52
CA PRO A 309 -19.84 2.35 4.38
C PRO A 309 -19.20 3.73 4.27
N ILE A 310 -19.02 4.20 3.05
CA ILE A 310 -18.66 5.59 2.76
C ILE A 310 -19.94 6.42 2.74
N PRO A 311 -19.94 7.65 3.30
CA PRO A 311 -21.07 8.56 3.17
C PRO A 311 -21.47 8.78 1.70
N ALA A 312 -22.77 8.78 1.42
CA ALA A 312 -23.28 8.92 0.04
C ALA A 312 -22.78 10.20 -0.64
N THR A 313 -22.56 11.27 0.12
CA THR A 313 -22.01 12.55 -0.36
C THR A 313 -20.54 12.49 -0.77
N MET A 314 -19.80 11.44 -0.35
CA MET A 314 -18.37 11.26 -0.59
C MET A 314 -18.08 10.13 -1.59
N GLN A 315 -19.10 9.55 -2.23
CA GLN A 315 -18.91 8.53 -3.24
C GLN A 315 -18.14 9.07 -4.44
N SER A 316 -17.38 8.18 -5.08
CA SER A 316 -16.60 8.53 -6.26
C SER A 316 -17.49 8.97 -7.42
N LYS A 317 -17.06 10.01 -8.14
CA LYS A 317 -17.67 10.39 -9.44
C LYS A 317 -17.10 9.61 -10.63
N ASN A 318 -16.07 8.80 -10.41
CA ASN A 318 -15.45 7.98 -11.45
C ASN A 318 -16.38 6.80 -11.79
N THR A 319 -16.76 6.68 -13.06
CA THR A 319 -17.68 5.64 -13.56
C THR A 319 -17.21 4.22 -13.24
N ILE A 320 -15.91 3.97 -13.31
CA ILE A 320 -15.31 2.67 -12.98
C ILE A 320 -15.51 2.34 -11.49
N ASN A 321 -15.26 3.30 -10.61
CA ASN A 321 -15.46 3.10 -9.17
C ASN A 321 -16.95 2.90 -8.83
N ILE A 322 -17.85 3.66 -9.48
CA ILE A 322 -19.30 3.47 -9.33
C ILE A 322 -19.72 2.06 -9.79
N PHE A 323 -19.15 1.57 -10.87
CA PHE A 323 -19.40 0.21 -11.36
C PHE A 323 -18.95 -0.84 -10.33
N VAL A 324 -17.75 -0.68 -9.76
CA VAL A 324 -17.21 -1.58 -8.73
C VAL A 324 -18.08 -1.57 -7.49
N ASP A 325 -18.48 -0.40 -7.01
CA ASP A 325 -19.34 -0.27 -5.84
C ASP A 325 -20.68 -1.00 -6.04
N LYS A 326 -21.23 -0.96 -7.25
CA LYS A 326 -22.50 -1.64 -7.56
C LYS A 326 -22.35 -3.16 -7.75
N LYS A 327 -21.27 -3.62 -8.37
CA LYS A 327 -21.12 -5.02 -8.79
C LYS A 327 -20.34 -5.88 -7.82
N HIS A 328 -19.31 -5.32 -7.19
CA HIS A 328 -18.33 -6.08 -6.41
C HIS A 328 -18.34 -5.76 -4.91
N SER A 329 -19.10 -4.75 -4.49
CA SER A 329 -19.24 -4.43 -3.07
C SER A 329 -20.46 -5.11 -2.45
N PRO A 330 -20.37 -5.53 -1.17
CA PRO A 330 -21.53 -6.08 -0.48
C PRO A 330 -22.64 -5.04 -0.40
N ALA A 331 -23.87 -5.45 -0.66
CA ALA A 331 -25.03 -4.57 -0.78
C ALA A 331 -25.34 -3.76 0.49
N LYS A 332 -24.89 -4.21 1.69
CA LYS A 332 -25.04 -3.51 2.97
C LYS A 332 -23.83 -3.76 3.86
N THR A 333 -23.11 -2.69 4.18
CA THR A 333 -22.14 -2.70 5.27
C THR A 333 -22.78 -2.10 6.52
N ALA A 334 -22.55 -2.73 7.67
CA ALA A 334 -23.05 -2.21 8.95
C ALA A 334 -22.18 -1.01 9.41
N ALA A 335 -22.77 -0.14 10.21
CA ALA A 335 -22.03 0.89 10.91
C ALA A 335 -20.92 0.25 11.78
N LEU A 336 -19.75 0.89 11.82
CA LEU A 336 -18.62 0.42 12.61
C LEU A 336 -18.95 0.47 14.11
N ARG A 337 -18.73 -0.64 14.83
CA ARG A 337 -18.95 -0.76 16.28
C ARG A 337 -17.67 -1.20 16.96
N VAL A 338 -17.31 -0.55 18.06
CA VAL A 338 -16.09 -0.85 18.82
C VAL A 338 -16.09 -2.29 19.35
N SER A 339 -17.24 -2.80 19.81
CA SER A 339 -17.36 -4.20 20.25
C SER A 339 -16.98 -5.23 19.17
N VAL A 340 -17.28 -4.94 17.90
CA VAL A 340 -16.87 -5.80 16.77
C VAL A 340 -15.37 -5.68 16.50
N ILE A 341 -14.82 -4.46 16.60
CA ILE A 341 -13.39 -4.21 16.46
C ILE A 341 -12.62 -4.99 17.52
N MET A 342 -12.98 -4.84 18.79
CA MET A 342 -12.32 -5.49 19.92
C MET A 342 -12.40 -7.02 19.83
N LYS A 343 -13.58 -7.56 19.48
CA LYS A 343 -13.75 -9.01 19.30
C LYS A 343 -12.81 -9.56 18.20
N LYS A 344 -12.72 -8.89 17.04
CA LYS A 344 -11.83 -9.32 15.96
C LYS A 344 -10.37 -9.17 16.32
N LEU A 345 -9.99 -8.07 16.97
CA LEU A 345 -8.63 -7.85 17.43
C LEU A 345 -8.20 -8.91 18.44
N GLY A 346 -9.04 -9.20 19.44
CA GLY A 346 -8.81 -10.25 20.43
C GLY A 346 -8.58 -11.61 19.77
N PHE A 347 -9.43 -11.99 18.81
CA PHE A 347 -9.26 -13.22 18.05
C PHE A 347 -7.92 -13.30 17.29
N LEU A 348 -7.48 -12.21 16.64
CA LEU A 348 -6.21 -12.16 15.95
C LEU A 348 -5.02 -12.30 16.91
N LEU A 349 -5.07 -11.66 18.08
CA LEU A 349 -4.04 -11.75 19.10
C LEU A 349 -3.96 -13.16 19.71
N GLU A 350 -5.09 -13.80 19.97
CA GLU A 350 -5.12 -15.21 20.41
C GLU A 350 -4.50 -16.16 19.39
N GLN A 351 -4.80 -15.96 18.09
CA GLN A 351 -4.20 -16.77 17.03
C GLN A 351 -2.68 -16.58 16.95
N GLN A 352 -2.19 -15.35 17.17
CA GLN A 352 -0.75 -15.07 17.21
C GLN A 352 -0.08 -15.85 18.36
N ASN A 353 -0.66 -15.80 19.56
CA ASN A 353 -0.11 -16.49 20.74
C ASN A 353 -0.06 -18.01 20.52
N ARG A 354 -1.13 -18.64 19.99
CA ARG A 354 -1.16 -20.08 19.68
C ARG A 354 -0.11 -20.49 18.66
N ARG A 355 0.20 -19.64 17.68
CA ARG A 355 1.25 -19.91 16.69
C ARG A 355 2.65 -19.81 17.30
N ALA A 356 2.85 -18.86 18.22
CA ALA A 356 4.11 -18.73 18.96
C ALA A 356 4.35 -19.96 19.85
N ASP A 357 3.33 -20.40 20.58
CA ASP A 357 3.39 -21.60 21.45
C ASP A 357 3.59 -22.89 20.64
N GLY A 358 2.89 -23.04 19.50
CA GLY A 358 3.05 -24.17 18.59
C GLY A 358 4.42 -24.24 17.93
N ALA A 359 5.06 -23.11 17.65
CA ALA A 359 6.42 -23.04 17.12
C ALA A 359 7.49 -23.39 18.17
N LEU A 360 7.22 -23.13 19.46
CA LEU A 360 8.11 -23.54 20.56
C LEU A 360 8.01 -25.03 20.91
N ALA A 361 6.88 -25.67 20.57
CA ALA A 361 6.64 -27.10 20.85
C ALA A 361 7.25 -28.04 19.78
N VAL A 362 7.77 -27.52 18.68
CA VAL A 362 8.33 -28.30 17.54
C VAL A 362 9.88 -28.20 17.48
N ASN A 363 10.51 -27.41 18.32
CA ASN A 363 11.97 -27.30 18.49
C ASN A 363 12.39 -28.00 19.79
#